data_1deb2408bf4b5588f885eb46abf56c8d
#
_entry.id   1deb2408bf4b5588f885eb46abf56c8d
#
_cell.length_a   1.000
_cell.length_b   1.000
_cell.length_c   1.000
_cell.angle_alpha   90.00
_cell.angle_beta   90.00
_cell.angle_gamma   90.00
#
_symmetry.space_group_name_H-M   'P 1'
#
loop_
_entity.id
_entity.type
_entity.pdbx_description
1 polymer ?
#
loop_
_entity_poly.entity_id
_entity_poly.type
_entity_poly.pdbx_seq_one_letter_code
_entity_poly.pdbx_strand_id
1 'polypeptide(L)'
;MSVFGITLLSIKRRMPQIIKAACTTLAAVFFVTAVLIFQENMYQWQMSSNKSRFGDWFLCEVTSKEPNKSLSEHAYLNPPVKAVTCVDMFNQDWKMTGYILGSFDEAFVKQGRLKLDEGHLPENDDEIAMDWNTLLSLGYVGEIGETITIRYCEENSVYNASARQERQFRLCGIFANYTSIWKYGRKMPGAVVTENALSVFNTKCRNSYLYSLKESVRTSDYNTVYKKIKEDAKTETEYNSAVYDYQPWSSELVYAYMYIVVMVIGILALSYQLIEYRGRRQTAYQRFRRLGMDKSMMRKMYITENALIIIPAGIVGLLLALLTGFAIGKGLEIHNGFHFYKITAGIIIKSVCSVIAAIVVEELAGLIANQWQKIKAVRLRVRIRKMYLQIWKESSHALSHIILLRQSARD
;
A
#
# COMPACT_ATOMS: atom_id res chain seq x y z
N MET A 1 22.08 25.13 39.40
CA MET A 1 21.94 24.77 37.94
C MET A 1 20.72 23.91 37.76
N SER A 2 19.90 24.22 36.78
CA SER A 2 18.74 23.36 36.44
C SER A 2 19.20 22.01 35.86
N VAL A 3 18.42 20.97 36.05
CA VAL A 3 18.68 19.61 35.44
C VAL A 3 18.92 19.73 33.94
N PHE A 4 18.16 20.59 33.28
CA PHE A 4 18.28 20.87 31.86
C PHE A 4 19.65 21.45 31.46
N GLY A 5 20.17 22.42 32.21
CA GLY A 5 21.48 23.03 31.95
C GLY A 5 22.65 22.03 32.10
N ILE A 6 22.56 21.14 33.12
CA ILE A 6 23.57 20.08 33.31
C ILE A 6 23.52 19.09 32.18
N THR A 7 22.30 18.72 31.72
CA THR A 7 22.10 17.81 30.61
C THR A 7 22.67 18.36 29.30
N LEU A 8 22.44 19.66 29.02
CA LEU A 8 22.92 20.31 27.80
C LEU A 8 24.46 20.38 27.74
N LEU A 9 25.12 20.70 28.85
CA LEU A 9 26.59 20.68 28.97
C LEU A 9 27.14 19.26 28.78
N SER A 10 26.47 18.26 29.33
CA SER A 10 26.82 16.86 29.19
C SER A 10 26.73 16.39 27.70
N ILE A 11 25.72 16.85 26.98
CA ILE A 11 25.50 16.60 25.57
C ILE A 11 26.64 17.19 24.75
N LYS A 12 26.96 18.47 24.94
CA LYS A 12 28.01 19.16 24.17
C LYS A 12 29.36 18.45 24.27
N ARG A 13 29.67 17.86 25.43
CA ARG A 13 30.96 17.19 25.69
C ARG A 13 31.06 15.80 25.03
N ARG A 14 29.95 15.23 24.49
CA ARG A 14 29.88 13.86 23.99
C ARG A 14 29.22 13.76 22.59
N MET A 15 29.38 14.81 21.80
CA MET A 15 28.78 14.90 20.45
C MET A 15 28.93 13.65 19.58
N PRO A 16 30.08 12.95 19.48
CA PRO A 16 30.17 11.77 18.60
C PRO A 16 29.22 10.62 18.99
N GLN A 17 29.02 10.41 20.30
CA GLN A 17 28.11 9.36 20.79
C GLN A 17 26.65 9.73 20.57
N ILE A 18 26.32 11.02 20.72
CA ILE A 18 24.98 11.55 20.50
C ILE A 18 24.62 11.53 19.03
N ILE A 19 25.56 11.92 18.15
CA ILE A 19 25.38 11.83 16.70
C ILE A 19 25.10 10.38 16.29
N LYS A 20 25.86 9.41 16.81
CA LYS A 20 25.62 7.99 16.54
C LYS A 20 24.21 7.57 16.97
N ALA A 21 23.76 7.93 18.16
CA ALA A 21 22.43 7.64 18.66
C ALA A 21 21.34 8.33 17.83
N ALA A 22 21.53 9.60 17.49
CA ALA A 22 20.60 10.34 16.64
C ALA A 22 20.50 9.75 15.23
N CYS A 23 21.63 9.41 14.59
CA CYS A 23 21.63 8.77 13.27
C CYS A 23 20.92 7.41 13.28
N THR A 24 21.13 6.58 14.31
CA THR A 24 20.45 5.29 14.43
C THR A 24 18.95 5.47 14.62
N THR A 25 18.52 6.45 15.46
CA THR A 25 17.11 6.77 15.66
C THR A 25 16.48 7.29 14.37
N LEU A 26 17.14 8.21 13.68
CA LEU A 26 16.71 8.75 12.40
C LEU A 26 16.52 7.63 11.37
N ALA A 27 17.52 6.78 11.21
CA ALA A 27 17.47 5.66 10.26
C ALA A 27 16.32 4.70 10.60
N ALA A 28 16.16 4.30 11.86
CA ALA A 28 15.11 3.38 12.27
C ALA A 28 13.71 3.97 12.00
N VAL A 29 13.46 5.23 12.38
CA VAL A 29 12.19 5.91 12.13
C VAL A 29 11.94 6.09 10.63
N PHE A 30 12.98 6.46 9.87
CA PHE A 30 12.92 6.59 8.42
C PHE A 30 12.48 5.27 7.76
N PHE A 31 13.16 4.16 8.05
CA PHE A 31 12.85 2.87 7.42
C PHE A 31 11.47 2.35 7.82
N VAL A 32 11.09 2.44 9.09
CA VAL A 32 9.75 2.03 9.54
C VAL A 32 8.67 2.85 8.83
N THR A 33 8.84 4.16 8.78
CA THR A 33 7.87 5.06 8.12
C THR A 33 7.83 4.82 6.60
N ALA A 34 8.99 4.66 5.96
CA ALA A 34 9.08 4.41 4.52
C ALA A 34 8.35 3.10 4.12
N VAL A 35 8.50 2.04 4.92
CA VAL A 35 7.79 0.77 4.67
C VAL A 35 6.29 0.91 4.87
N LEU A 36 5.84 1.67 5.87
CA LEU A 36 4.41 1.97 6.06
C LEU A 36 3.82 2.77 4.90
N ILE A 37 4.53 3.79 4.41
CA ILE A 37 4.14 4.57 3.24
C ILE A 37 4.05 3.65 2.01
N PHE A 38 5.07 2.82 1.79
CA PHE A 38 5.09 1.89 0.67
C PHE A 38 3.91 0.92 0.71
N GLN A 39 3.64 0.29 1.86
CA GLN A 39 2.53 -0.65 2.03
C GLN A 39 1.17 -0.01 1.73
N GLU A 40 0.90 1.18 2.29
CA GLU A 40 -0.36 1.90 2.08
C GLU A 40 -0.55 2.30 0.60
N ASN A 41 0.53 2.76 -0.03
CA ASN A 41 0.46 3.23 -1.41
C ASN A 41 0.50 2.08 -2.43
N MET A 42 1.04 0.93 -2.09
CA MET A 42 1.07 -0.23 -2.97
C MET A 42 -0.34 -0.75 -3.30
N TYR A 43 -1.23 -0.78 -2.33
CA TYR A 43 -2.64 -1.10 -2.56
C TYR A 43 -3.30 -0.09 -3.51
N GLN A 44 -3.09 1.21 -3.28
CA GLN A 44 -3.63 2.26 -4.14
C GLN A 44 -3.06 2.19 -5.57
N TRP A 45 -1.79 1.87 -5.69
CA TRP A 45 -1.14 1.67 -6.98
C TRP A 45 -1.72 0.47 -7.74
N GLN A 46 -1.90 -0.67 -7.09
CA GLN A 46 -2.51 -1.85 -7.69
C GLN A 46 -3.96 -1.58 -8.12
N MET A 47 -4.75 -0.95 -7.26
CA MET A 47 -6.12 -0.55 -7.58
C MET A 47 -6.15 0.39 -8.79
N SER A 48 -5.26 1.39 -8.83
CA SER A 48 -5.17 2.34 -9.94
C SER A 48 -4.70 1.65 -11.24
N SER A 49 -3.74 0.75 -11.15
CA SER A 49 -3.26 -0.06 -12.27
C SER A 49 -4.36 -0.97 -12.83
N ASN A 50 -5.12 -1.63 -11.95
CA ASN A 50 -6.26 -2.46 -12.37
C ASN A 50 -7.37 -1.62 -13.01
N LYS A 51 -7.69 -0.46 -12.44
CA LYS A 51 -8.65 0.49 -13.04
C LYS A 51 -8.20 0.98 -14.42
N SER A 52 -6.92 1.20 -14.61
CA SER A 52 -6.35 1.58 -15.91
C SER A 52 -6.48 0.46 -16.95
N ARG A 53 -6.39 -0.79 -16.51
CA ARG A 53 -6.45 -1.96 -17.39
C ARG A 53 -7.88 -2.43 -17.65
N PHE A 54 -8.74 -2.43 -16.62
CA PHE A 54 -10.08 -3.02 -16.65
C PHE A 54 -11.21 -1.98 -16.59
N GLY A 55 -10.86 -0.68 -16.66
CA GLY A 55 -11.80 0.44 -16.57
C GLY A 55 -12.13 0.85 -15.13
N ASP A 56 -12.39 2.14 -14.91
CA ASP A 56 -12.77 2.69 -13.60
C ASP A 56 -14.30 2.68 -13.43
N TRP A 57 -14.90 1.51 -13.60
CA TRP A 57 -16.32 1.28 -13.37
C TRP A 57 -16.51 0.18 -12.32
N PHE A 58 -17.53 0.34 -11.50
CA PHE A 58 -17.87 -0.60 -10.44
C PHE A 58 -18.90 -1.62 -10.89
N LEU A 59 -19.96 -1.15 -11.53
CA LEU A 59 -20.99 -2.01 -12.14
C LEU A 59 -21.42 -1.49 -13.50
N CYS A 60 -21.90 -2.41 -14.31
CA CYS A 60 -22.46 -2.15 -15.63
C CYS A 60 -23.89 -2.67 -15.70
N GLU A 61 -24.78 -1.84 -16.20
CA GLU A 61 -26.16 -2.18 -16.55
C GLU A 61 -26.31 -2.17 -18.08
N VAL A 62 -26.86 -3.23 -18.66
CA VAL A 62 -27.18 -3.29 -20.09
C VAL A 62 -28.70 -3.34 -20.26
N THR A 63 -29.27 -2.32 -20.88
CA THR A 63 -30.72 -2.20 -21.07
C THR A 63 -31.05 -1.57 -22.43
N SER A 64 -32.25 -1.78 -22.90
CA SER A 64 -32.79 -1.06 -24.08
C SER A 64 -33.57 0.19 -23.69
N LYS A 65 -33.63 0.52 -22.39
CA LYS A 65 -34.38 1.64 -21.82
C LYS A 65 -33.42 2.65 -21.19
N GLU A 66 -34.00 3.68 -20.55
CA GLU A 66 -33.29 4.59 -19.68
C GLU A 66 -32.66 3.83 -18.48
N PRO A 67 -31.60 4.38 -17.86
CA PRO A 67 -30.92 3.74 -16.75
C PRO A 67 -31.87 3.57 -15.56
N ASN A 68 -31.66 2.51 -14.79
CA ASN A 68 -32.46 2.28 -13.59
C ASN A 68 -32.30 3.42 -12.60
N LYS A 69 -33.44 4.07 -12.26
CA LYS A 69 -33.46 5.22 -11.35
C LYS A 69 -32.87 4.89 -9.97
N SER A 70 -33.13 3.67 -9.46
CA SER A 70 -32.58 3.23 -8.18
C SER A 70 -31.04 3.11 -8.19
N LEU A 71 -30.44 2.79 -9.35
CA LEU A 71 -28.99 2.79 -9.50
C LEU A 71 -28.43 4.19 -9.68
N SER A 72 -29.08 5.02 -10.52
CA SER A 72 -28.60 6.37 -10.84
C SER A 72 -28.63 7.31 -9.62
N GLU A 73 -29.59 7.12 -8.71
CA GLU A 73 -29.75 7.90 -7.48
C GLU A 73 -29.15 7.21 -6.25
N HIS A 74 -28.47 6.06 -6.42
CA HIS A 74 -27.95 5.30 -5.29
C HIS A 74 -26.86 6.05 -4.51
N ALA A 75 -26.92 5.95 -3.17
CA ALA A 75 -26.03 6.71 -2.27
C ALA A 75 -24.54 6.45 -2.51
N TYR A 76 -24.17 5.25 -2.97
CA TYR A 76 -22.78 4.83 -3.16
C TYR A 76 -22.25 5.04 -4.59
N LEU A 77 -23.13 5.34 -5.56
CA LEU A 77 -22.77 5.42 -6.98
C LEU A 77 -22.73 6.87 -7.46
N ASN A 78 -21.82 7.13 -8.39
CA ASN A 78 -21.87 8.33 -9.20
C ASN A 78 -22.87 8.19 -10.34
N PRO A 79 -23.33 9.29 -10.96
CA PRO A 79 -24.13 9.23 -12.17
C PRO A 79 -23.45 8.36 -13.24
N PRO A 80 -24.21 7.54 -13.99
CA PRO A 80 -23.66 6.66 -14.98
C PRO A 80 -23.18 7.42 -16.22
N VAL A 81 -22.20 6.83 -16.90
CA VAL A 81 -21.88 7.20 -18.29
C VAL A 81 -22.47 6.17 -19.24
N LYS A 82 -22.85 6.60 -20.43
CA LYS A 82 -23.59 5.82 -21.41
C LYS A 82 -22.70 5.42 -22.59
N ALA A 83 -22.80 4.15 -23.00
CA ALA A 83 -22.40 3.70 -24.32
C ALA A 83 -23.61 3.09 -25.03
N VAL A 84 -23.69 3.29 -26.32
CA VAL A 84 -24.76 2.70 -27.17
C VAL A 84 -24.12 1.60 -28.01
N THR A 85 -24.71 0.40 -28.00
CA THR A 85 -24.32 -0.71 -28.86
C THR A 85 -25.45 -0.95 -29.88
N CYS A 86 -25.10 -1.05 -31.14
CA CYS A 86 -26.09 -1.09 -32.21
C CYS A 86 -26.06 -2.40 -33.02
N VAL A 87 -24.99 -2.67 -33.77
CA VAL A 87 -24.92 -3.78 -34.69
C VAL A 87 -23.71 -4.67 -34.49
N ASP A 88 -23.90 -5.99 -34.63
CA ASP A 88 -22.80 -6.95 -34.69
C ASP A 88 -22.04 -6.80 -36.00
N MET A 89 -20.71 -6.85 -35.96
CA MET A 89 -19.86 -6.69 -37.12
C MET A 89 -19.40 -8.02 -37.67
N PHE A 90 -19.29 -8.10 -38.99
CA PHE A 90 -18.82 -9.27 -39.71
C PHE A 90 -17.52 -8.97 -40.45
N ASN A 91 -16.66 -9.97 -40.55
CA ASN A 91 -15.41 -9.88 -41.32
C ASN A 91 -15.68 -10.01 -42.84
N GLN A 92 -14.63 -10.04 -43.64
CA GLN A 92 -14.70 -10.14 -45.10
C GLN A 92 -15.43 -11.42 -45.56
N ASP A 93 -15.34 -12.51 -44.81
CA ASP A 93 -16.00 -13.78 -45.10
C ASP A 93 -17.45 -13.87 -44.57
N TRP A 94 -18.01 -12.77 -44.06
CA TRP A 94 -19.31 -12.73 -43.37
C TRP A 94 -19.39 -13.62 -42.13
N LYS A 95 -18.28 -13.85 -41.48
CA LYS A 95 -18.23 -14.49 -40.16
C LYS A 95 -18.35 -13.43 -39.08
N MET A 96 -19.17 -13.70 -38.07
CA MET A 96 -19.34 -12.80 -36.93
C MET A 96 -18.02 -12.63 -36.20
N THR A 97 -17.59 -11.39 -35.99
CA THR A 97 -16.34 -11.08 -35.28
C THR A 97 -16.49 -11.13 -33.76
N GLY A 98 -17.73 -11.05 -33.25
CA GLY A 98 -18.04 -10.94 -31.84
C GLY A 98 -17.80 -9.54 -31.28
N TYR A 99 -17.56 -8.54 -32.12
CA TYR A 99 -17.45 -7.14 -31.79
C TYR A 99 -18.64 -6.35 -32.31
N ILE A 100 -18.97 -5.26 -31.66
CA ILE A 100 -20.19 -4.48 -31.86
C ILE A 100 -19.81 -3.05 -32.26
N LEU A 101 -20.51 -2.49 -33.23
CA LEU A 101 -20.48 -1.07 -33.57
C LEU A 101 -21.43 -0.32 -32.65
N GLY A 102 -21.00 0.85 -32.18
CA GLY A 102 -21.81 1.69 -31.32
C GLY A 102 -21.30 3.12 -31.21
N SER A 103 -21.68 3.79 -30.13
CA SER A 103 -21.25 5.15 -29.83
C SER A 103 -21.01 5.32 -28.34
N PHE A 104 -20.07 6.16 -27.97
CA PHE A 104 -19.87 6.70 -26.64
C PHE A 104 -19.14 8.05 -26.70
N ASP A 105 -19.24 8.78 -25.61
CA ASP A 105 -18.67 10.12 -25.48
C ASP A 105 -17.33 10.13 -24.70
N GLU A 106 -16.75 11.31 -24.58
CA GLU A 106 -15.52 11.53 -23.79
C GLU A 106 -15.70 11.15 -22.32
N ALA A 107 -16.91 11.27 -21.74
CA ALA A 107 -17.17 10.93 -20.36
C ALA A 107 -17.02 9.41 -20.15
N PHE A 108 -17.46 8.60 -21.12
CA PHE A 108 -17.24 7.16 -21.13
C PHE A 108 -15.76 6.81 -21.25
N VAL A 109 -15.03 7.48 -22.17
CA VAL A 109 -13.59 7.28 -22.35
C VAL A 109 -12.84 7.60 -21.06
N LYS A 110 -13.18 8.70 -20.41
CA LYS A 110 -12.56 9.13 -19.15
C LYS A 110 -12.85 8.16 -18.01
N GLN A 111 -14.11 7.76 -17.83
CA GLN A 111 -14.49 6.81 -16.77
C GLN A 111 -13.94 5.41 -17.04
N GLY A 112 -14.01 4.95 -18.28
CA GLY A 112 -13.41 3.68 -18.70
C GLY A 112 -11.90 3.67 -18.65
N ARG A 113 -11.26 4.84 -18.52
CA ARG A 113 -9.81 5.06 -18.68
C ARG A 113 -9.30 4.46 -19.99
N LEU A 114 -10.11 4.59 -21.03
CA LEU A 114 -9.72 4.12 -22.35
C LEU A 114 -8.58 4.98 -22.88
N LYS A 115 -7.56 4.31 -23.36
CA LYS A 115 -6.41 4.99 -23.96
C LYS A 115 -6.60 5.04 -25.47
N LEU A 116 -6.65 6.23 -26.02
CA LEU A 116 -6.54 6.46 -27.44
C LEU A 116 -5.04 6.47 -27.77
N ASP A 117 -4.59 5.47 -28.53
CA ASP A 117 -3.18 5.33 -28.90
C ASP A 117 -2.84 6.27 -30.08
N GLU A 118 -3.76 6.42 -31.03
CA GLU A 118 -3.58 7.29 -32.20
C GLU A 118 -4.90 7.98 -32.57
N GLY A 119 -4.83 9.19 -33.15
CA GLY A 119 -5.96 9.92 -33.71
C GLY A 119 -6.87 10.58 -32.67
N HIS A 120 -8.16 10.65 -32.97
CA HIS A 120 -9.20 11.31 -32.15
C HIS A 120 -10.52 10.54 -32.17
N LEU A 121 -11.47 10.94 -31.30
CA LEU A 121 -12.85 10.43 -31.35
C LEU A 121 -13.56 10.92 -32.63
N PRO A 122 -14.55 10.15 -33.16
CA PRO A 122 -15.31 10.57 -34.32
C PRO A 122 -16.02 11.91 -34.09
N GLU A 123 -15.75 12.88 -34.95
CA GLU A 123 -16.41 14.20 -34.96
C GLU A 123 -17.43 14.29 -36.08
N ASN A 124 -17.22 13.55 -37.17
CA ASN A 124 -18.07 13.54 -38.36
C ASN A 124 -18.74 12.16 -38.53
N ASP A 125 -19.89 12.13 -39.23
CA ASP A 125 -20.68 10.93 -39.42
C ASP A 125 -20.06 9.88 -40.37
N ASP A 126 -18.99 10.24 -41.04
CA ASP A 126 -18.16 9.37 -41.90
C ASP A 126 -16.90 8.85 -41.19
N GLU A 127 -16.71 9.22 -39.91
CA GLU A 127 -15.56 8.83 -39.12
C GLU A 127 -15.86 7.66 -38.20
N ILE A 128 -14.82 6.83 -37.96
CA ILE A 128 -14.86 5.69 -37.03
C ILE A 128 -13.59 5.63 -36.21
N ALA A 129 -13.73 5.41 -34.91
CA ALA A 129 -12.61 5.03 -34.04
C ALA A 129 -12.78 3.56 -33.59
N MET A 130 -11.69 2.82 -33.49
CA MET A 130 -11.78 1.37 -33.24
C MET A 130 -10.80 0.91 -32.18
N ASP A 131 -11.23 -0.10 -31.44
CA ASP A 131 -10.36 -0.89 -30.59
C ASP A 131 -9.43 -1.75 -31.46
N TRP A 132 -8.16 -1.85 -31.06
CA TRP A 132 -7.13 -2.55 -31.83
C TRP A 132 -7.50 -3.99 -32.23
N ASN A 133 -8.08 -4.78 -31.33
CA ASN A 133 -8.50 -6.13 -31.65
C ASN A 133 -9.72 -6.18 -32.60
N THR A 134 -10.61 -5.24 -32.47
CA THR A 134 -11.75 -5.10 -33.38
C THR A 134 -11.26 -4.85 -34.80
N LEU A 135 -10.30 -3.93 -34.95
CA LEU A 135 -9.69 -3.60 -36.24
C LEU A 135 -9.03 -4.83 -36.88
N LEU A 136 -8.19 -5.53 -36.12
CA LEU A 136 -7.54 -6.76 -36.58
C LEU A 136 -8.54 -7.87 -36.95
N SER A 137 -9.66 -7.99 -36.21
CA SER A 137 -10.68 -9.01 -36.47
C SER A 137 -11.45 -8.78 -37.79
N LEU A 138 -11.49 -7.51 -38.24
CA LEU A 138 -12.06 -7.13 -39.53
C LEU A 138 -11.06 -7.26 -40.68
N GLY A 139 -9.77 -7.49 -40.40
CA GLY A 139 -8.70 -7.68 -41.37
C GLY A 139 -8.00 -6.41 -41.81
N TYR A 140 -8.03 -5.35 -40.99
CA TYR A 140 -7.36 -4.08 -41.28
C TYR A 140 -6.04 -3.92 -40.47
N VAL A 141 -5.11 -3.15 -41.02
CA VAL A 141 -3.79 -2.92 -40.43
C VAL A 141 -3.81 -1.75 -39.45
N GLY A 142 -4.70 -0.75 -39.64
CA GLY A 142 -4.90 0.35 -38.70
C GLY A 142 -4.12 1.61 -39.03
N GLU A 143 -4.10 2.04 -40.26
CA GLU A 143 -3.57 3.36 -40.63
C GLU A 143 -4.66 4.44 -40.50
N ILE A 144 -4.37 5.51 -39.77
CA ILE A 144 -5.29 6.65 -39.66
C ILE A 144 -5.58 7.23 -41.05
N GLY A 145 -6.87 7.40 -41.34
CA GLY A 145 -7.35 7.81 -42.65
C GLY A 145 -7.70 6.65 -43.59
N GLU A 146 -7.41 5.42 -43.21
CA GLU A 146 -7.81 4.22 -43.96
C GLU A 146 -9.35 4.11 -44.05
N THR A 147 -9.86 3.64 -45.20
CA THR A 147 -11.29 3.41 -45.36
C THR A 147 -11.67 2.03 -44.84
N ILE A 148 -12.47 2.00 -43.79
CA ILE A 148 -12.96 0.78 -43.13
C ILE A 148 -14.35 0.46 -43.62
N THR A 149 -14.56 -0.73 -44.10
CA THR A 149 -15.90 -1.25 -44.50
C THR A 149 -16.50 -2.06 -43.35
N ILE A 150 -17.55 -1.54 -42.76
CA ILE A 150 -18.33 -2.24 -41.73
C ILE A 150 -19.41 -3.07 -42.44
N ARG A 151 -19.36 -4.40 -42.20
CA ARG A 151 -20.34 -5.36 -42.64
C ARG A 151 -21.26 -5.74 -41.49
N TYR A 152 -22.55 -5.60 -41.70
CA TYR A 152 -23.56 -5.87 -40.68
C TYR A 152 -24.83 -6.50 -41.30
N CYS A 153 -25.70 -7.06 -40.46
CA CYS A 153 -27.00 -7.57 -40.89
C CYS A 153 -28.12 -6.77 -40.22
N GLU A 154 -29.12 -6.38 -40.97
CA GLU A 154 -30.36 -5.83 -40.43
C GLU A 154 -31.16 -6.94 -39.73
N GLU A 155 -31.86 -6.60 -38.62
CA GLU A 155 -32.80 -7.49 -37.89
C GLU A 155 -32.24 -8.83 -37.36
N ASN A 156 -30.96 -8.90 -36.98
CA ASN A 156 -30.34 -10.12 -36.40
C ASN A 156 -30.47 -11.40 -37.28
N SER A 157 -30.78 -11.29 -38.53
CA SER A 157 -30.92 -12.45 -39.40
C SER A 157 -29.59 -12.79 -40.11
N VAL A 158 -28.66 -13.34 -39.34
CA VAL A 158 -27.31 -13.76 -39.78
C VAL A 158 -27.35 -14.67 -41.02
N TYR A 159 -28.43 -15.39 -41.20
CA TYR A 159 -28.60 -16.39 -42.27
C TYR A 159 -29.25 -15.85 -43.55
N ASN A 160 -29.76 -14.62 -43.53
CA ASN A 160 -30.44 -14.06 -44.72
C ASN A 160 -29.49 -13.15 -45.51
N ALA A 161 -29.05 -13.61 -46.69
CA ALA A 161 -28.13 -12.86 -47.52
C ALA A 161 -28.71 -11.50 -47.98
N SER A 162 -30.01 -11.35 -48.06
CA SER A 162 -30.68 -10.10 -48.44
C SER A 162 -30.65 -9.04 -47.30
N ALA A 163 -30.35 -9.44 -46.05
CA ALA A 163 -30.22 -8.54 -44.93
C ALA A 163 -28.77 -8.01 -44.73
N ARG A 164 -27.85 -8.47 -45.57
CA ARG A 164 -26.44 -8.07 -45.52
C ARG A 164 -26.24 -6.66 -46.06
N GLN A 165 -25.62 -5.82 -45.27
CA GLN A 165 -25.33 -4.42 -45.60
C GLN A 165 -23.85 -4.10 -45.35
N GLU A 166 -23.34 -3.15 -46.14
CA GLU A 166 -21.98 -2.63 -45.97
C GLU A 166 -22.01 -1.13 -45.93
N ARG A 167 -21.19 -0.54 -45.02
CA ARG A 167 -20.99 0.91 -44.92
C ARG A 167 -19.53 1.24 -44.71
N GLN A 168 -19.07 2.27 -45.39
CA GLN A 168 -17.70 2.74 -45.33
C GLN A 168 -17.57 3.91 -44.39
N PHE A 169 -16.48 3.90 -43.63
CA PHE A 169 -16.07 4.95 -42.71
C PHE A 169 -14.59 5.20 -42.88
N ARG A 170 -14.14 6.39 -42.51
CA ARG A 170 -12.73 6.76 -42.43
C ARG A 170 -12.22 6.55 -41.00
N LEU A 171 -11.16 5.78 -40.82
CA LEU A 171 -10.55 5.53 -39.52
C LEU A 171 -9.94 6.83 -39.00
N CYS A 172 -10.46 7.36 -37.88
CA CYS A 172 -10.01 8.61 -37.26
C CYS A 172 -9.27 8.37 -35.93
N GLY A 173 -9.44 7.21 -35.30
CA GLY A 173 -8.79 6.91 -34.02
C GLY A 173 -8.66 5.44 -33.73
N ILE A 174 -7.62 5.09 -32.97
CA ILE A 174 -7.33 3.72 -32.55
C ILE A 174 -7.19 3.69 -31.04
N PHE A 175 -8.06 2.91 -30.37
CA PHE A 175 -7.98 2.66 -28.94
C PHE A 175 -7.03 1.51 -28.63
N ALA A 176 -6.30 1.63 -27.52
CA ALA A 176 -5.69 0.47 -26.89
C ALA A 176 -6.75 -0.63 -26.65
N ASN A 177 -6.32 -1.89 -26.75
CA ASN A 177 -7.21 -3.00 -26.59
C ASN A 177 -7.91 -2.99 -25.21
N TYR A 178 -9.24 -2.85 -25.21
CA TYR A 178 -10.07 -2.98 -24.01
C TYR A 178 -11.17 -4.05 -24.15
N THR A 179 -11.68 -4.28 -25.36
CA THR A 179 -12.80 -5.17 -25.61
C THR A 179 -12.50 -6.64 -25.31
N SER A 180 -11.24 -7.06 -25.40
CA SER A 180 -10.80 -8.42 -25.02
C SER A 180 -10.33 -8.52 -23.57
N ILE A 181 -10.00 -7.39 -22.94
CA ILE A 181 -9.45 -7.34 -21.58
C ILE A 181 -10.59 -7.20 -20.56
N TRP A 182 -11.57 -6.35 -20.82
CA TRP A 182 -12.70 -6.17 -19.91
C TRP A 182 -13.60 -7.43 -19.93
N LYS A 183 -14.05 -7.88 -18.76
CA LYS A 183 -14.97 -9.02 -18.66
C LYS A 183 -16.23 -8.84 -19.51
N TYR A 184 -16.71 -7.59 -19.61
CA TYR A 184 -17.86 -7.17 -20.40
C TYR A 184 -17.51 -6.45 -21.69
N GLY A 185 -16.24 -6.38 -22.03
CA GLY A 185 -15.77 -5.63 -23.18
C GLY A 185 -16.41 -6.01 -24.50
N ARG A 186 -16.76 -7.28 -24.68
CA ARG A 186 -17.49 -7.73 -25.88
C ARG A 186 -18.96 -7.29 -25.95
N LYS A 187 -19.50 -6.71 -24.88
CA LYS A 187 -20.83 -6.08 -24.83
C LYS A 187 -20.75 -4.57 -24.93
N MET A 188 -19.56 -4.04 -25.13
CA MET A 188 -19.28 -2.64 -25.36
C MET A 188 -18.91 -2.40 -26.82
N PRO A 189 -19.07 -1.17 -27.34
CA PRO A 189 -18.67 -0.87 -28.71
C PRO A 189 -17.18 -1.11 -28.92
N GLY A 190 -16.79 -2.00 -29.83
CA GLY A 190 -15.40 -2.16 -30.28
C GLY A 190 -15.05 -1.23 -31.43
N ALA A 191 -16.08 -0.70 -32.09
CA ALA A 191 -16.00 0.34 -33.10
C ALA A 191 -16.99 1.44 -32.74
N VAL A 192 -16.56 2.69 -32.84
CA VAL A 192 -17.29 3.85 -32.35
C VAL A 192 -17.49 4.85 -33.47
N VAL A 193 -18.72 5.31 -33.64
CA VAL A 193 -19.13 6.35 -34.56
C VAL A 193 -19.94 7.40 -33.81
N THR A 194 -20.31 8.50 -34.47
CA THR A 194 -21.20 9.51 -33.88
C THR A 194 -22.61 8.93 -33.62
N GLU A 195 -23.36 9.47 -32.67
CA GLU A 195 -24.76 9.04 -32.45
C GLU A 195 -25.63 9.26 -33.70
N ASN A 196 -25.37 10.30 -34.49
CA ASN A 196 -26.06 10.56 -35.75
C ASN A 196 -25.80 9.44 -36.77
N ALA A 197 -24.54 9.00 -36.89
CA ALA A 197 -24.19 7.90 -37.78
C ALA A 197 -24.91 6.57 -37.41
N LEU A 198 -25.19 6.35 -36.11
CA LEU A 198 -25.96 5.18 -35.67
C LEU A 198 -27.43 5.19 -36.12
N SER A 199 -28.05 6.34 -36.32
CA SER A 199 -29.46 6.46 -36.71
C SER A 199 -29.74 5.84 -38.06
N VAL A 200 -28.71 5.67 -38.91
CA VAL A 200 -28.82 5.07 -40.24
C VAL A 200 -28.92 3.52 -40.20
N PHE A 201 -28.44 2.94 -39.10
CA PHE A 201 -28.55 1.48 -38.90
C PHE A 201 -29.96 1.20 -38.37
N ASN A 202 -30.79 0.56 -39.16
CA ASN A 202 -32.20 0.28 -38.85
C ASN A 202 -32.35 -0.88 -37.83
N THR A 203 -31.65 -0.80 -36.71
CA THR A 203 -31.56 -1.83 -35.67
C THR A 203 -31.88 -1.28 -34.28
N LYS A 204 -32.38 -2.17 -33.40
CA LYS A 204 -32.62 -1.80 -32.00
C LYS A 204 -31.32 -1.73 -31.24
N CYS A 205 -30.87 -0.53 -31.01
CA CYS A 205 -29.69 -0.28 -30.15
C CYS A 205 -29.96 -0.63 -28.68
N ARG A 206 -28.92 -1.00 -27.96
CA ARG A 206 -28.93 -1.22 -26.51
C ARG A 206 -28.02 -0.20 -25.85
N ASN A 207 -28.40 0.22 -24.64
CA ASN A 207 -27.59 1.14 -23.83
C ASN A 207 -26.83 0.34 -22.76
N SER A 208 -25.56 0.64 -22.61
CA SER A 208 -24.71 0.13 -21.55
C SER A 208 -24.34 1.31 -20.63
N TYR A 209 -24.70 1.21 -19.36
CA TYR A 209 -24.44 2.24 -18.37
C TYR A 209 -23.35 1.77 -17.42
N LEU A 210 -22.25 2.52 -17.34
CA LEU A 210 -21.16 2.29 -16.40
C LEU A 210 -21.29 3.19 -15.21
N TYR A 211 -21.31 2.62 -14.01
CA TYR A 211 -21.36 3.34 -12.74
C TYR A 211 -20.04 3.22 -12.01
N SER A 212 -19.51 4.31 -11.51
CA SER A 212 -18.35 4.32 -10.61
C SER A 212 -18.77 4.51 -9.16
N LEU A 213 -17.93 4.06 -8.22
CA LEU A 213 -18.15 4.32 -6.79
C LEU A 213 -17.79 5.75 -6.43
N LYS A 214 -18.56 6.35 -5.51
CA LYS A 214 -18.20 7.62 -4.89
C LYS A 214 -16.92 7.46 -4.04
N GLU A 215 -16.09 8.47 -4.00
CA GLU A 215 -14.85 8.50 -3.20
C GLU A 215 -15.10 8.32 -1.69
N SER A 216 -16.31 8.63 -1.22
CA SER A 216 -16.73 8.44 0.17
C SER A 216 -16.84 6.96 0.57
N VAL A 217 -17.01 6.06 -0.39
CA VAL A 217 -17.12 4.61 -0.12
C VAL A 217 -15.75 4.02 0.12
N ARG A 218 -15.42 3.84 1.41
CA ARG A 218 -14.19 3.20 1.85
C ARG A 218 -14.54 1.84 2.43
N THR A 219 -14.26 0.78 1.69
CA THR A 219 -14.45 -0.60 2.16
C THR A 219 -13.35 -1.50 1.63
N SER A 220 -13.05 -2.54 2.39
CA SER A 220 -12.23 -3.67 1.94
C SER A 220 -13.06 -4.79 1.33
N ASP A 221 -14.38 -4.72 1.45
CA ASP A 221 -15.33 -5.73 0.96
C ASP A 221 -16.31 -5.12 -0.04
N TYR A 222 -15.81 -4.92 -1.26
CA TYR A 222 -16.60 -4.38 -2.36
C TYR A 222 -17.70 -5.34 -2.84
N ASN A 223 -17.52 -6.65 -2.64
CA ASN A 223 -18.53 -7.64 -3.02
C ASN A 223 -19.81 -7.51 -2.16
N THR A 224 -19.66 -7.23 -0.87
CA THR A 224 -20.81 -6.93 0.00
C THR A 224 -21.52 -5.65 -0.44
N VAL A 225 -20.78 -4.61 -0.82
CA VAL A 225 -21.35 -3.37 -1.36
C VAL A 225 -22.13 -3.66 -2.65
N TYR A 226 -21.58 -4.44 -3.56
CA TYR A 226 -22.25 -4.85 -4.80
C TYR A 226 -23.55 -5.61 -4.53
N LYS A 227 -23.52 -6.61 -3.65
CA LYS A 227 -24.71 -7.38 -3.29
C LYS A 227 -25.82 -6.48 -2.75
N LYS A 228 -25.48 -5.55 -1.87
CA LYS A 228 -26.44 -4.57 -1.33
C LYS A 228 -27.05 -3.69 -2.42
N ILE A 229 -26.22 -3.15 -3.33
CA ILE A 229 -26.73 -2.33 -4.46
C ILE A 229 -27.64 -3.15 -5.35
N LYS A 230 -27.27 -4.41 -5.63
CA LYS A 230 -28.08 -5.32 -6.48
C LYS A 230 -29.44 -5.65 -5.84
N GLU A 231 -29.48 -5.89 -4.54
CA GLU A 231 -30.70 -6.13 -3.78
C GLU A 231 -31.62 -4.89 -3.79
N ASP A 232 -31.06 -3.70 -3.60
CA ASP A 232 -31.80 -2.42 -3.58
C ASP A 232 -32.34 -2.08 -4.97
N ALA A 233 -31.57 -2.32 -6.03
CA ALA A 233 -31.92 -1.94 -7.41
C ALA A 233 -32.82 -2.95 -8.12
N LYS A 234 -32.83 -4.22 -7.71
CA LYS A 234 -33.58 -5.32 -8.33
C LYS A 234 -33.37 -5.46 -9.85
N THR A 235 -32.17 -5.14 -10.32
CA THR A 235 -31.82 -5.11 -11.76
C THR A 235 -30.64 -6.03 -11.99
N GLU A 236 -30.58 -6.65 -13.17
CA GLU A 236 -29.42 -7.40 -13.60
C GLU A 236 -28.27 -6.43 -13.91
N THR A 237 -27.26 -6.52 -13.08
CA THR A 237 -26.04 -5.72 -13.22
C THR A 237 -24.83 -6.64 -13.13
N GLU A 238 -23.77 -6.22 -13.73
CA GLU A 238 -22.48 -6.90 -13.64
C GLU A 238 -21.47 -6.05 -12.91
N TYR A 239 -20.66 -6.74 -12.15
CA TYR A 239 -19.68 -6.20 -11.25
C TYR A 239 -18.27 -6.34 -11.82
N ASN A 240 -17.46 -5.29 -11.74
CA ASN A 240 -16.07 -5.30 -12.18
C ASN A 240 -15.17 -6.05 -11.21
N SER A 241 -15.32 -7.38 -11.19
CA SER A 241 -14.54 -8.23 -10.29
C SER A 241 -13.03 -8.17 -10.55
N ALA A 242 -12.60 -7.85 -11.78
CA ALA A 242 -11.18 -7.73 -12.12
C ALA A 242 -10.49 -6.56 -11.39
N VAL A 243 -11.25 -5.52 -11.06
CA VAL A 243 -10.75 -4.37 -10.29
C VAL A 243 -10.95 -4.57 -8.80
N TYR A 244 -12.16 -4.97 -8.39
CA TYR A 244 -12.59 -4.84 -7.00
C TYR A 244 -12.55 -6.16 -6.20
N ASP A 245 -12.56 -7.34 -6.87
CA ASP A 245 -12.32 -8.63 -6.21
C ASP A 245 -10.83 -9.01 -6.21
N TYR A 246 -9.99 -8.15 -6.79
CA TYR A 246 -8.55 -8.37 -6.71
C TYR A 246 -8.10 -8.25 -5.25
N GLN A 247 -8.12 -9.36 -4.55
CA GLN A 247 -7.50 -9.49 -3.24
C GLN A 247 -6.08 -10.02 -3.45
N PRO A 248 -5.06 -9.22 -3.21
CA PRO A 248 -3.68 -9.68 -3.26
C PRO A 248 -3.35 -10.51 -2.00
N TRP A 249 -4.13 -11.55 -1.70
CA TRP A 249 -3.95 -12.38 -0.51
C TRP A 249 -2.50 -12.84 -0.33
N SER A 250 -1.84 -13.21 -1.41
CA SER A 250 -0.42 -13.57 -1.36
C SER A 250 0.49 -12.35 -1.18
N SER A 251 0.21 -11.24 -1.83
CA SER A 251 1.03 -10.03 -1.73
C SER A 251 0.76 -9.24 -0.45
N GLU A 252 -0.49 -9.14 0.03
CA GLU A 252 -0.80 -8.47 1.31
C GLU A 252 -0.17 -9.19 2.49
N LEU A 253 -0.22 -10.54 2.53
CA LEU A 253 0.46 -11.32 3.54
C LEU A 253 1.98 -11.08 3.50
N VAL A 254 2.59 -11.12 2.32
CA VAL A 254 4.03 -10.85 2.17
C VAL A 254 4.38 -9.43 2.63
N TYR A 255 3.61 -8.42 2.23
CA TYR A 255 3.84 -7.03 2.67
C TYR A 255 3.59 -6.84 4.17
N ALA A 256 2.57 -7.49 4.74
CA ALA A 256 2.33 -7.49 6.18
C ALA A 256 3.49 -8.13 6.96
N TYR A 257 4.01 -9.26 6.48
CA TYR A 257 5.19 -9.89 7.07
C TYR A 257 6.44 -9.00 6.94
N MET A 258 6.70 -8.44 5.77
CA MET A 258 7.82 -7.50 5.57
C MET A 258 7.72 -6.31 6.52
N TYR A 259 6.54 -5.73 6.69
CA TYR A 259 6.30 -4.65 7.63
C TYR A 259 6.60 -5.07 9.07
N ILE A 260 6.07 -6.22 9.53
CA ILE A 260 6.32 -6.74 10.87
C ILE A 260 7.82 -6.95 11.10
N VAL A 261 8.52 -7.56 10.14
CA VAL A 261 9.97 -7.81 10.22
C VAL A 261 10.74 -6.50 10.32
N VAL A 262 10.46 -5.51 9.46
CA VAL A 262 11.14 -4.21 9.49
C VAL A 262 10.82 -3.45 10.77
N MET A 263 9.57 -3.51 11.24
CA MET A 263 9.17 -2.89 12.51
C MET A 263 9.91 -3.52 13.69
N VAL A 264 10.01 -4.84 13.74
CA VAL A 264 10.74 -5.57 14.80
C VAL A 264 12.24 -5.22 14.74
N ILE A 265 12.85 -5.22 13.56
CA ILE A 265 14.26 -4.84 13.40
C ILE A 265 14.48 -3.38 13.84
N GLY A 266 13.60 -2.46 13.46
CA GLY A 266 13.66 -1.06 13.87
C GLY A 266 13.56 -0.88 15.39
N ILE A 267 12.61 -1.57 16.04
CA ILE A 267 12.45 -1.56 17.49
C ILE A 267 13.70 -2.14 18.19
N LEU A 268 14.21 -3.26 17.70
CA LEU A 268 15.41 -3.90 18.27
C LEU A 268 16.65 -3.03 18.10
N ALA A 269 16.85 -2.41 16.93
CA ALA A 269 17.97 -1.51 16.67
C ALA A 269 17.94 -0.28 17.60
N LEU A 270 16.77 0.35 17.75
CA LEU A 270 16.59 1.48 18.69
C LEU A 270 16.81 1.04 20.13
N SER A 271 16.21 -0.08 20.54
CA SER A 271 16.34 -0.60 21.90
C SER A 271 17.80 -0.93 22.23
N TYR A 272 18.51 -1.59 21.31
CA TYR A 272 19.93 -1.89 21.45
C TYR A 272 20.76 -0.61 21.60
N GLN A 273 20.52 0.39 20.78
CA GLN A 273 21.21 1.68 20.83
C GLN A 273 20.98 2.40 22.18
N LEU A 274 19.75 2.39 22.69
CA LEU A 274 19.41 2.99 23.98
C LEU A 274 20.05 2.25 25.16
N ILE A 275 20.09 0.92 25.11
CA ILE A 275 20.76 0.07 26.10
C ILE A 275 22.27 0.33 26.10
N GLU A 276 22.90 0.38 24.92
CA GLU A 276 24.32 0.70 24.77
C GLU A 276 24.63 2.09 25.32
N TYR A 277 23.83 3.09 24.98
CA TYR A 277 23.97 4.45 25.47
C TYR A 277 23.85 4.50 27.01
N ARG A 278 22.87 3.81 27.60
CA ARG A 278 22.67 3.68 29.04
C ARG A 278 23.86 3.01 29.72
N GLY A 279 24.37 1.91 29.15
CA GLY A 279 25.56 1.21 29.66
C GLY A 279 26.79 2.10 29.74
N ARG A 280 27.07 2.86 28.68
CA ARG A 280 28.19 3.80 28.64
C ARG A 280 28.03 4.99 29.65
N ARG A 281 26.79 5.33 30.01
CA ARG A 281 26.48 6.40 30.98
C ARG A 281 26.51 5.92 32.42
N GLN A 282 26.45 4.63 32.69
CA GLN A 282 26.34 4.07 34.02
C GLN A 282 27.48 4.52 34.96
N THR A 283 28.71 4.60 34.46
CA THR A 283 29.88 5.10 35.22
C THR A 283 29.75 6.58 35.59
N ALA A 284 29.23 7.42 34.69
CA ALA A 284 28.99 8.82 34.95
C ALA A 284 27.89 9.03 36.01
N TYR A 285 26.80 8.28 35.90
CA TYR A 285 25.71 8.30 36.86
C TYR A 285 26.15 7.82 38.25
N GLN A 286 27.04 6.82 38.33
CA GLN A 286 27.63 6.39 39.60
C GLN A 286 28.47 7.49 40.26
N ARG A 287 29.22 8.29 39.47
CA ARG A 287 29.97 9.43 39.97
C ARG A 287 29.04 10.51 40.52
N PHE A 288 27.97 10.87 39.79
CA PHE A 288 26.96 11.82 40.27
C PHE A 288 26.28 11.36 41.57
N ARG A 289 26.01 10.05 41.69
CA ARG A 289 25.46 9.48 42.93
C ARG A 289 26.42 9.59 44.11
N ARG A 290 27.73 9.42 43.89
CA ARG A 290 28.75 9.62 44.94
C ARG A 290 28.84 11.08 45.37
N LEU A 291 28.48 12.02 44.48
CA LEU A 291 28.40 13.45 44.78
C LEU A 291 27.07 13.86 45.42
N GLY A 292 26.25 12.92 45.85
CA GLY A 292 25.00 13.19 46.56
C GLY A 292 23.77 13.42 45.72
N MET A 293 23.84 13.16 44.38
CA MET A 293 22.66 13.32 43.51
C MET A 293 21.61 12.23 43.79
N ASP A 294 20.35 12.65 44.01
CA ASP A 294 19.23 11.73 44.23
C ASP A 294 18.88 10.87 42.99
N LYS A 295 18.35 9.68 43.25
CA LYS A 295 17.92 8.75 42.18
C LYS A 295 16.85 9.33 41.24
N SER A 296 15.92 10.11 41.80
CA SER A 296 14.87 10.80 41.03
C SER A 296 15.47 11.79 40.05
N MET A 297 16.42 12.59 40.50
CA MET A 297 17.11 13.60 39.68
C MET A 297 17.93 12.94 38.54
N MET A 298 18.60 11.81 38.83
CA MET A 298 19.31 11.04 37.79
C MET A 298 18.37 10.47 36.76
N ARG A 299 17.19 9.97 37.16
CA ARG A 299 16.16 9.45 36.22
C ARG A 299 15.62 10.59 35.33
N LYS A 300 15.30 11.74 35.88
CA LYS A 300 14.89 12.93 35.14
C LYS A 300 15.95 13.33 34.11
N MET A 301 17.22 13.37 34.51
CA MET A 301 18.33 13.69 33.63
C MET A 301 18.46 12.69 32.47
N TYR A 302 18.32 11.40 32.73
CA TYR A 302 18.33 10.35 31.70
C TYR A 302 17.17 10.50 30.71
N ILE A 303 15.95 10.70 31.21
CA ILE A 303 14.75 10.89 30.36
C ILE A 303 14.91 12.15 29.49
N THR A 304 15.37 13.26 30.08
CA THR A 304 15.59 14.53 29.34
C THR A 304 16.67 14.36 28.27
N GLU A 305 17.75 13.64 28.55
CA GLU A 305 18.84 13.38 27.62
C GLU A 305 18.36 12.53 26.43
N ASN A 306 17.61 11.43 26.68
CA ASN A 306 17.02 10.62 25.66
C ASN A 306 16.00 11.40 24.83
N ALA A 307 15.13 12.17 25.44
CA ALA A 307 14.14 12.99 24.74
C ALA A 307 14.80 13.99 23.79
N LEU A 308 15.87 14.66 24.23
CA LEU A 308 16.63 15.61 23.41
C LEU A 308 17.34 14.97 22.20
N ILE A 309 17.57 13.66 22.22
CA ILE A 309 18.18 12.92 21.10
C ILE A 309 17.09 12.32 20.21
N ILE A 310 16.14 11.61 20.80
CA ILE A 310 15.15 10.81 20.08
C ILE A 310 14.13 11.70 19.36
N ILE A 311 13.63 12.75 20.00
CA ILE A 311 12.56 13.56 19.44
C ILE A 311 13.01 14.28 18.15
N PRO A 312 14.12 15.05 18.15
CA PRO A 312 14.55 15.72 16.92
C PRO A 312 14.95 14.73 15.82
N ALA A 313 15.68 13.66 16.18
CA ALA A 313 16.07 12.64 15.21
C ALA A 313 14.88 11.90 14.62
N GLY A 314 13.86 11.58 15.43
CA GLY A 314 12.63 10.97 15.01
C GLY A 314 11.81 11.87 14.06
N ILE A 315 11.70 13.17 14.39
CA ILE A 315 11.01 14.14 13.52
C ILE A 315 11.73 14.24 12.16
N VAL A 316 13.05 14.35 12.15
CA VAL A 316 13.82 14.43 10.90
C VAL A 316 13.69 13.12 10.11
N GLY A 317 13.75 11.96 10.76
CA GLY A 317 13.53 10.65 10.11
C GLY A 317 12.14 10.52 9.48
N LEU A 318 11.12 10.96 10.21
CA LEU A 318 9.73 11.00 9.69
C LEU A 318 9.62 11.93 8.47
N LEU A 319 10.13 13.15 8.56
CA LEU A 319 10.09 14.13 7.48
C LEU A 319 10.83 13.64 6.22
N LEU A 320 12.01 13.04 6.39
CA LEU A 320 12.76 12.44 5.29
C LEU A 320 11.99 11.30 4.63
N ALA A 321 11.34 10.43 5.40
CA ALA A 321 10.51 9.35 4.86
C ALA A 321 9.31 9.89 4.08
N LEU A 322 8.65 10.92 4.58
CA LEU A 322 7.53 11.58 3.88
C LEU A 322 8.00 12.26 2.59
N LEU A 323 9.13 12.94 2.61
CA LEU A 323 9.70 13.60 1.42
C LEU A 323 10.13 12.59 0.35
N THR A 324 10.81 11.50 0.75
CA THR A 324 11.21 10.45 -0.20
C THR A 324 9.99 9.72 -0.77
N GLY A 325 9.00 9.41 0.05
CA GLY A 325 7.74 8.81 -0.40
C GLY A 325 7.01 9.73 -1.39
N PHE A 326 6.95 11.03 -1.12
CA PHE A 326 6.37 12.02 -2.03
C PHE A 326 7.14 12.10 -3.35
N ALA A 327 8.47 12.13 -3.31
CA ALA A 327 9.30 12.19 -4.51
C ALA A 327 9.13 10.94 -5.39
N ILE A 328 9.10 9.74 -4.78
CA ILE A 328 8.84 8.48 -5.48
C ILE A 328 7.42 8.49 -6.06
N GLY A 329 6.41 8.90 -5.27
CA GLY A 329 5.02 8.99 -5.71
C GLY A 329 4.86 9.92 -6.91
N LYS A 330 5.49 11.09 -6.91
CA LYS A 330 5.49 12.02 -8.04
C LYS A 330 6.21 11.48 -9.27
N GLY A 331 7.34 10.79 -9.09
CA GLY A 331 8.05 10.14 -10.20
C GLY A 331 7.19 9.09 -10.88
N LEU A 332 6.52 8.25 -10.12
CA LEU A 332 5.62 7.22 -10.63
C LEU A 332 4.36 7.83 -11.28
N GLU A 333 3.83 8.92 -10.73
CA GLU A 333 2.71 9.66 -11.33
C GLU A 333 3.06 10.21 -12.72
N ILE A 334 4.23 10.82 -12.88
CA ILE A 334 4.71 11.32 -14.17
C ILE A 334 4.85 10.17 -15.18
N HIS A 335 5.32 9.00 -14.74
CA HIS A 335 5.53 7.85 -15.62
C HIS A 335 4.24 7.13 -15.99
N ASN A 336 3.30 6.98 -15.04
CA ASN A 336 2.08 6.16 -15.21
C ASN A 336 0.79 6.99 -15.34
N GLY A 337 0.84 8.32 -15.17
CA GLY A 337 -0.32 9.20 -15.28
C GLY A 337 -1.34 9.14 -14.14
N PHE A 338 -1.01 8.52 -13.00
CA PHE A 338 -1.95 8.33 -11.89
C PHE A 338 -1.47 8.89 -10.57
N HIS A 339 -2.37 9.57 -9.86
CA HIS A 339 -2.17 9.98 -8.47
C HIS A 339 -2.34 8.77 -7.53
N PHE A 340 -1.24 8.27 -6.97
CA PHE A 340 -1.31 7.15 -6.03
C PHE A 340 -0.54 7.38 -4.72
N TYR A 341 -0.04 8.60 -4.49
CA TYR A 341 0.61 8.93 -3.23
C TYR A 341 -0.38 9.52 -2.23
N LYS A 342 -0.70 8.75 -1.19
CA LYS A 342 -1.60 9.14 -0.11
C LYS A 342 -0.92 8.97 1.24
N ILE A 343 -0.90 10.03 2.04
CA ILE A 343 -0.46 10.00 3.43
C ILE A 343 -1.71 9.90 4.31
N THR A 344 -1.82 8.82 5.08
CA THR A 344 -2.87 8.68 6.07
C THR A 344 -2.35 9.03 7.48
N ALA A 345 -3.21 9.57 8.34
CA ALA A 345 -2.85 9.79 9.74
C ALA A 345 -2.40 8.50 10.43
N GLY A 346 -2.90 7.34 9.97
CA GLY A 346 -2.51 6.03 10.46
C GLY A 346 -1.02 5.73 10.31
N ILE A 347 -0.36 6.18 9.23
CA ILE A 347 1.08 6.01 9.03
C ILE A 347 1.86 6.73 10.12
N ILE A 348 1.48 8.00 10.39
CA ILE A 348 2.14 8.82 11.40
C ILE A 348 1.95 8.20 12.80
N ILE A 349 0.72 7.79 13.14
CA ILE A 349 0.41 7.14 14.42
C ILE A 349 1.22 5.85 14.59
N LYS A 350 1.24 4.97 13.60
CA LYS A 350 2.01 3.71 13.64
C LYS A 350 3.51 3.96 13.79
N SER A 351 4.06 4.97 13.11
CA SER A 351 5.47 5.36 13.23
C SER A 351 5.80 5.87 14.63
N VAL A 352 4.95 6.70 15.22
CA VAL A 352 5.12 7.19 16.59
C VAL A 352 5.00 6.04 17.60
N CYS A 353 4.02 5.15 17.42
CA CYS A 353 3.85 3.95 18.27
C CYS A 353 5.08 3.04 18.24
N SER A 354 5.75 2.89 17.09
CA SER A 354 6.98 2.09 16.99
C SER A 354 8.13 2.66 17.83
N VAL A 355 8.26 3.99 17.87
CA VAL A 355 9.25 4.67 18.71
C VAL A 355 8.94 4.50 20.20
N ILE A 356 7.67 4.65 20.57
CA ILE A 356 7.21 4.42 21.96
C ILE A 356 7.47 2.97 22.37
N ALA A 357 7.15 2.00 21.51
CA ALA A 357 7.42 0.59 21.77
C ALA A 357 8.92 0.31 21.99
N ALA A 358 9.80 0.94 21.22
CA ALA A 358 11.24 0.81 21.40
C ALA A 358 11.72 1.35 22.76
N ILE A 359 11.17 2.46 23.22
CA ILE A 359 11.47 3.04 24.56
C ILE A 359 10.98 2.10 25.67
N VAL A 360 9.79 1.53 25.53
CA VAL A 360 9.23 0.57 26.51
C VAL A 360 10.09 -0.70 26.57
N VAL A 361 10.52 -1.25 25.43
CA VAL A 361 11.41 -2.41 25.36
C VAL A 361 12.76 -2.11 26.04
N GLU A 362 13.33 -0.92 25.83
CA GLU A 362 14.57 -0.49 26.49
C GLU A 362 14.41 -0.43 28.00
N GLU A 363 13.35 0.19 28.51
CA GLU A 363 13.11 0.26 29.96
C GLU A 363 12.92 -1.13 30.58
N LEU A 364 12.16 -2.04 29.92
CA LEU A 364 11.99 -3.42 30.34
C LEU A 364 13.32 -4.19 30.35
N ALA A 365 14.10 -4.07 29.29
CA ALA A 365 15.44 -4.66 29.21
C ALA A 365 16.38 -4.14 30.31
N GLY A 366 16.29 -2.85 30.64
CA GLY A 366 17.03 -2.23 31.73
C GLY A 366 16.63 -2.78 33.10
N LEU A 367 15.34 -3.04 33.33
CA LEU A 367 14.85 -3.65 34.56
C LEU A 367 15.32 -5.11 34.70
N ILE A 368 15.23 -5.90 33.62
CA ILE A 368 15.71 -7.27 33.58
C ILE A 368 17.23 -7.33 33.83
N ALA A 369 18.02 -6.50 33.15
CA ALA A 369 19.47 -6.43 33.34
C ALA A 369 19.85 -6.12 34.79
N ASN A 370 19.13 -5.19 35.43
CA ASN A 370 19.33 -4.87 36.84
C ASN A 370 19.02 -6.06 37.78
N GLN A 371 17.98 -6.81 37.50
CA GLN A 371 17.66 -8.03 38.29
C GLN A 371 18.73 -9.11 38.09
N TRP A 372 19.16 -9.35 36.84
CA TRP A 372 20.24 -10.29 36.53
C TRP A 372 21.57 -9.93 37.22
N GLN A 373 21.92 -8.64 37.26
CA GLN A 373 23.10 -8.19 38.01
C GLN A 373 22.99 -8.45 39.50
N LYS A 374 21.81 -8.23 40.09
CA LYS A 374 21.56 -8.57 41.49
C LYS A 374 21.70 -10.06 41.76
N ILE A 375 21.14 -10.91 40.91
CA ILE A 375 21.22 -12.36 41.01
C ILE A 375 22.67 -12.82 40.84
N LYS A 376 23.43 -12.30 39.87
CA LYS A 376 24.87 -12.58 39.72
C LYS A 376 25.67 -12.17 40.97
N ALA A 377 25.42 -10.99 41.52
CA ALA A 377 26.09 -10.53 42.72
C ALA A 377 25.80 -11.40 43.96
N VAL A 378 24.54 -11.88 44.10
CA VAL A 378 24.16 -12.84 45.15
C VAL A 378 24.86 -14.19 44.95
N ARG A 379 24.85 -14.72 43.72
CA ARG A 379 25.54 -16.00 43.39
C ARG A 379 27.05 -15.90 43.67
N LEU A 380 27.67 -14.76 43.32
CA LEU A 380 29.10 -14.50 43.59
C LEU A 380 29.40 -14.48 45.09
N ARG A 381 28.55 -13.78 45.87
CA ARG A 381 28.69 -13.72 47.34
C ARG A 381 28.55 -15.14 47.94
N VAL A 382 27.61 -15.93 47.48
CA VAL A 382 27.42 -17.29 47.94
C VAL A 382 28.62 -18.18 47.58
N ARG A 383 29.18 -18.03 46.36
CA ARG A 383 30.42 -18.73 45.98
C ARG A 383 31.61 -18.35 46.85
N ILE A 384 31.82 -17.06 47.05
CA ILE A 384 32.90 -16.54 47.90
C ILE A 384 32.74 -17.06 49.36
N ARG A 385 31.52 -17.03 49.90
CA ARG A 385 31.24 -17.59 51.23
C ARG A 385 31.49 -19.10 51.32
N LYS A 386 31.13 -19.88 50.32
CA LYS A 386 31.46 -21.30 50.27
C LYS A 386 32.97 -21.56 50.19
N MET A 387 33.68 -20.77 49.42
CA MET A 387 35.15 -20.85 49.30
C MET A 387 35.83 -20.52 50.64
N TYR A 388 35.38 -19.46 51.33
CA TYR A 388 35.88 -19.11 52.66
C TYR A 388 35.61 -20.20 53.67
N LEU A 389 34.44 -20.81 53.69
CA LEU A 389 34.10 -21.89 54.57
C LEU A 389 34.94 -23.15 54.28
N GLN A 390 35.29 -23.43 53.06
CA GLN A 390 36.13 -24.54 52.66
C GLN A 390 37.57 -24.33 53.12
N ILE A 391 38.14 -23.15 52.87
CA ILE A 391 39.48 -22.77 53.34
C ILE A 391 39.55 -22.83 54.85
N TRP A 392 38.50 -22.32 55.57
CA TRP A 392 38.45 -22.40 57.04
C TRP A 392 38.38 -23.82 57.56
N LYS A 393 37.63 -24.72 56.92
CA LYS A 393 37.62 -26.16 57.22
C LYS A 393 38.99 -26.81 57.02
N GLU A 394 39.63 -26.56 55.90
CA GLU A 394 40.96 -27.12 55.61
C GLU A 394 42.00 -26.59 56.58
N SER A 395 41.99 -25.33 56.92
CA SER A 395 42.90 -24.76 57.93
C SER A 395 42.64 -25.26 59.34
N SER A 396 41.37 -25.51 59.72
CA SER A 396 41.03 -26.10 61.02
C SER A 396 41.45 -27.58 61.15
N HIS A 397 41.34 -28.34 60.01
CA HIS A 397 41.87 -29.71 59.95
C HIS A 397 43.41 -29.73 60.04
N ALA A 398 44.12 -28.82 59.36
CA ALA A 398 45.56 -28.70 59.44
C ALA A 398 46.01 -28.36 60.87
N LEU A 399 45.32 -27.46 61.52
CA LEU A 399 45.60 -27.09 62.91
C LEU A 399 45.36 -28.25 63.88
N SER A 400 44.30 -29.02 63.71
CA SER A 400 44.04 -30.22 64.53
C SER A 400 45.11 -31.29 64.33
N HIS A 401 45.57 -31.50 63.10
CA HIS A 401 46.67 -32.43 62.77
C HIS A 401 48.00 -31.97 63.44
N ILE A 402 48.31 -30.69 63.44
CA ILE A 402 49.52 -30.13 64.05
C ILE A 402 49.44 -30.29 65.58
N ILE A 403 48.26 -30.11 66.16
CA ILE A 403 48.05 -30.31 67.61
C ILE A 403 48.24 -31.77 68.01
N LEU A 404 47.67 -32.72 67.22
CA LEU A 404 47.84 -34.17 67.41
C LEU A 404 49.31 -34.61 67.26
N LEU A 405 50.02 -34.10 66.28
CA LEU A 405 51.46 -34.41 66.08
C LEU A 405 52.32 -33.83 67.23
N ARG A 406 51.94 -32.74 67.83
CA ARG A 406 52.61 -32.16 69.00
C ARG A 406 52.33 -32.93 70.28
N GLN A 407 51.19 -33.59 70.41
CA GLN A 407 50.87 -34.44 71.51
C GLN A 407 51.64 -35.79 71.41
N SER A 408 51.71 -36.40 70.23
CA SER A 408 52.46 -37.66 70.04
C SER A 408 53.99 -37.54 70.11
N ALA A 409 54.51 -36.27 70.05
CA ALA A 409 55.92 -36.02 70.25
C ALA A 409 56.31 -35.67 71.68
N ARG A 410 55.38 -35.71 72.63
CA ARG A 410 55.59 -35.48 74.07
C ARG A 410 55.42 -36.73 74.89
N ASP A 411 54.84 -37.76 74.30
CA ASP A 411 54.83 -39.15 74.87
C ASP A 411 56.02 -39.95 74.31
#